data_66c2cb54913fdc251d1ed03969f79c80
#
_entry.id   66c2cb54913fdc251d1ed03969f79c80
#
_cell.length_a   1.000
_cell.length_b   1.000
_cell.length_c   1.000
_cell.angle_alpha   90.00
_cell.angle_beta   90.00
_cell.angle_gamma   90.00
#
_symmetry.space_group_name_H-M   'P 1'
#
loop_
_entity.id
_entity.type
_entity.pdbx_description
1 polymer ?
#
loop_
_entity_poly.entity_id
_entity_poly.type
_entity_poly.pdbx_seq_one_letter_code
_entity_poly.pdbx_strand_id
1 'polypeptide(L)'
;MTLAISKRLDAEAAWPMAARVERQARLMGEMMHRVSVDPGAAASEGRGIAFAAASRRCLLCRNFEECRHWLDGGGADVSPAFCPNAAFFDRARSAP
;
A
#
# COMPACT_ATOMS: atom_id res chain seq x y z
N MET A 1 11.54 -5.59 31.63
CA MET A 1 11.78 -4.48 30.70
C MET A 1 12.38 -4.95 29.41
N THR A 2 13.54 -5.55 29.50
CA THR A 2 14.23 -6.11 28.34
C THR A 2 13.40 -7.18 27.65
N LEU A 3 12.63 -7.95 28.43
CA LEU A 3 11.78 -9.02 27.89
C LEU A 3 10.71 -8.51 26.92
N ALA A 4 10.13 -7.35 27.21
CA ALA A 4 9.09 -6.81 26.33
C ALA A 4 9.66 -6.41 24.97
N ILE A 5 10.85 -5.82 24.96
CA ILE A 5 11.52 -5.42 23.72
C ILE A 5 11.97 -6.64 22.94
N SER A 6 12.58 -7.61 23.63
CA SER A 6 13.01 -8.85 23.02
C SER A 6 11.86 -9.60 22.40
N LYS A 7 10.73 -9.64 23.10
CA LYS A 7 9.53 -10.32 22.62
C LYS A 7 9.00 -9.68 21.35
N ARG A 8 9.04 -8.35 21.29
CA ARG A 8 8.61 -7.63 20.10
C ARG A 8 9.52 -7.92 18.91
N LEU A 9 10.82 -7.87 19.13
CA LEU A 9 11.80 -8.18 18.09
C LEU A 9 11.68 -9.61 17.61
N ASP A 10 11.47 -10.54 18.54
CA ASP A 10 11.27 -11.93 18.22
C ASP A 10 10.00 -12.13 17.39
N ALA A 11 8.93 -11.40 17.73
CA ALA A 11 7.69 -11.47 16.98
C ALA A 11 7.87 -10.99 15.55
N GLU A 12 8.60 -9.88 15.35
CA GLU A 12 8.88 -9.37 14.02
C GLU A 12 9.75 -10.34 13.23
N ALA A 13 10.74 -10.93 13.86
CA ALA A 13 11.59 -11.92 13.21
C ALA A 13 10.84 -13.21 12.89
N ALA A 14 9.93 -13.63 13.79
CA ALA A 14 9.14 -14.84 13.62
C ALA A 14 7.95 -14.65 12.66
N TRP A 15 7.49 -13.39 12.48
CA TRP A 15 6.31 -13.10 11.68
C TRP A 15 6.62 -12.07 10.58
N PRO A 16 7.54 -12.39 9.65
CA PRO A 16 7.89 -11.45 8.59
C PRO A 16 6.71 -11.09 7.69
N MET A 17 5.74 -11.99 7.57
CA MET A 17 4.54 -11.70 6.78
C MET A 17 3.69 -10.61 7.43
N ALA A 18 3.55 -10.61 8.75
CA ALA A 18 2.79 -9.58 9.45
C ALA A 18 3.43 -8.20 9.23
N ALA A 19 4.75 -8.11 9.36
CA ALA A 19 5.47 -6.86 9.12
C ALA A 19 5.29 -6.40 7.67
N ARG A 20 5.31 -7.33 6.74
CA ARG A 20 5.12 -7.04 5.32
C ARG A 20 3.71 -6.52 5.06
N VAL A 21 2.69 -7.13 5.64
CA VAL A 21 1.31 -6.69 5.48
C VAL A 21 1.15 -5.26 5.97
N GLU A 22 1.69 -4.94 7.15
CA GLU A 22 1.61 -3.60 7.71
C GLU A 22 2.32 -2.57 6.83
N ARG A 23 3.53 -2.90 6.39
CA ARG A 23 4.31 -2.01 5.53
C ARG A 23 3.58 -1.74 4.21
N GLN A 24 3.10 -2.79 3.57
CA GLN A 24 2.44 -2.67 2.27
C GLN A 24 1.11 -1.93 2.39
N ALA A 25 0.37 -2.15 3.48
CA ALA A 25 -0.87 -1.42 3.72
C ALA A 25 -0.61 0.08 3.88
N ARG A 26 0.44 0.45 4.60
CA ARG A 26 0.82 1.86 4.74
C ARG A 26 1.20 2.47 3.40
N LEU A 27 2.02 1.75 2.62
CA LEU A 27 2.43 2.25 1.30
C LEU A 27 1.24 2.43 0.38
N MET A 28 0.31 1.48 0.39
CA MET A 28 -0.90 1.58 -0.42
C MET A 28 -1.75 2.78 -0.02
N GLY A 29 -1.90 2.99 1.29
CA GLY A 29 -2.64 4.14 1.81
C GLY A 29 -2.01 5.46 1.40
N GLU A 30 -0.68 5.57 1.53
CA GLU A 30 0.04 6.78 1.13
C GLU A 30 -0.05 7.02 -0.38
N MET A 31 0.05 5.94 -1.17
CA MET A 31 -0.07 6.05 -2.62
C MET A 31 -1.46 6.55 -3.02
N MET A 32 -2.51 5.96 -2.43
CA MET A 32 -3.89 6.40 -2.72
C MET A 32 -4.07 7.88 -2.37
N HIS A 33 -3.56 8.31 -1.23
CA HIS A 33 -3.64 9.70 -0.84
C HIS A 33 -2.91 10.60 -1.85
N ARG A 34 -1.71 10.18 -2.24
CA ARG A 34 -0.88 10.97 -3.15
C ARG A 34 -1.51 11.15 -4.53
N VAL A 35 -2.14 10.11 -5.05
CA VAL A 35 -2.73 10.16 -6.38
C VAL A 35 -4.23 10.46 -6.37
N SER A 36 -4.71 10.99 -5.25
CA SER A 36 -6.09 11.48 -5.11
C SER A 36 -7.18 10.42 -5.32
N VAL A 37 -6.91 9.22 -4.84
CA VAL A 37 -7.91 8.14 -4.84
C VAL A 37 -8.85 8.35 -3.66
N ASP A 38 -10.15 8.32 -3.91
CA ASP A 38 -11.14 8.31 -2.85
C ASP A 38 -11.20 6.92 -2.21
N PRO A 39 -10.85 6.78 -0.92
CA PRO A 39 -10.84 5.47 -0.28
C PRO A 39 -12.19 4.75 -0.30
N GLY A 40 -13.29 5.51 -0.16
CA GLY A 40 -14.62 4.93 -0.19
C GLY A 40 -14.96 4.35 -1.56
N ALA A 41 -14.66 5.10 -2.62
CA ALA A 41 -14.88 4.63 -3.97
C ALA A 41 -14.00 3.41 -4.28
N ALA A 42 -12.74 3.46 -3.86
CA ALA A 42 -11.83 2.34 -4.07
C ALA A 42 -12.31 1.08 -3.35
N ALA A 43 -12.74 1.22 -2.11
CA ALA A 43 -13.20 0.10 -1.30
C ALA A 43 -14.51 -0.52 -1.82
N SER A 44 -15.36 0.27 -2.47
CA SER A 44 -16.65 -0.20 -2.96
C SER A 44 -16.65 -0.67 -4.40
N GLU A 45 -15.60 -0.40 -5.15
CA GLU A 45 -15.50 -0.81 -6.55
C GLU A 45 -15.63 -2.34 -6.66
N GLY A 46 -16.56 -2.79 -7.51
CA GLY A 46 -16.80 -4.22 -7.69
C GLY A 46 -17.19 -4.92 -6.41
N ARG A 47 -17.91 -4.23 -5.51
CA ARG A 47 -18.32 -4.76 -4.21
C ARG A 47 -17.13 -5.15 -3.33
N GLY A 48 -16.03 -4.43 -3.47
CA GLY A 48 -14.82 -4.68 -2.69
C GLY A 48 -13.88 -5.70 -3.29
N ILE A 49 -14.28 -6.40 -4.34
CA ILE A 49 -13.44 -7.43 -4.96
C ILE A 49 -12.21 -6.80 -5.61
N ALA A 50 -12.40 -5.67 -6.28
CA ALA A 50 -11.30 -4.96 -6.94
C ALA A 50 -10.30 -4.44 -5.91
N PHE A 51 -10.77 -3.93 -4.79
CA PHE A 51 -9.90 -3.45 -3.73
C PHE A 51 -9.12 -4.62 -3.09
N ALA A 52 -9.78 -5.75 -2.86
CA ALA A 52 -9.11 -6.92 -2.32
C ALA A 52 -8.01 -7.42 -3.25
N ALA A 53 -8.28 -7.44 -4.56
CA ALA A 53 -7.28 -7.83 -5.55
C ALA A 53 -6.11 -6.85 -5.58
N ALA A 54 -6.40 -5.55 -5.50
CA ALA A 54 -5.36 -4.52 -5.46
C ALA A 54 -4.49 -4.65 -4.21
N SER A 55 -5.10 -4.94 -3.06
CA SER A 55 -4.37 -5.15 -1.81
C SER A 55 -3.42 -6.34 -1.92
N ARG A 56 -3.85 -7.42 -2.57
CA ARG A 56 -2.98 -8.57 -2.79
C ARG A 56 -1.81 -8.23 -3.72
N ARG A 57 -2.06 -7.47 -4.79
CA ARG A 57 -0.99 -7.03 -5.69
C ARG A 57 0.03 -6.19 -4.94
N CYS A 58 -0.44 -5.28 -4.08
CA CYS A 58 0.45 -4.47 -3.28
C CYS A 58 1.25 -5.32 -2.29
N LEU A 59 0.60 -6.28 -1.65
CA LEU A 59 1.26 -7.17 -0.70
C LEU A 59 2.40 -7.96 -1.36
N LEU A 60 2.21 -8.38 -2.60
CA LEU A 60 3.20 -9.16 -3.34
C LEU A 60 4.15 -8.30 -4.15
N CYS A 61 3.97 -6.99 -4.14
CA CYS A 61 4.79 -6.07 -4.91
C CYS A 61 6.24 -6.08 -4.43
N ARG A 62 7.17 -6.21 -5.36
CA ARG A 62 8.60 -6.20 -5.06
C ARG A 62 9.21 -4.82 -5.19
N ASN A 63 8.42 -3.83 -5.58
CA ASN A 63 8.89 -2.47 -5.83
C ASN A 63 8.67 -1.56 -4.62
N PHE A 64 8.58 -2.12 -3.42
CA PHE A 64 8.25 -1.32 -2.25
C PHE A 64 9.33 -0.26 -1.93
N GLU A 65 10.58 -0.54 -2.22
CA GLU A 65 11.65 0.44 -2.01
C GLU A 65 11.52 1.60 -2.99
N GLU A 66 11.24 1.31 -4.25
CA GLU A 66 10.96 2.34 -5.25
C GLU A 66 9.73 3.15 -4.88
N CYS A 67 8.70 2.46 -4.39
CA CYS A 67 7.46 3.09 -3.96
C CYS A 67 7.74 4.07 -2.81
N ARG A 68 8.50 3.63 -1.80
CA ARG A 68 8.88 4.50 -0.67
C ARG A 68 9.65 5.71 -1.15
N HIS A 69 10.61 5.47 -2.02
CA HIS A 69 11.44 6.54 -2.57
C HIS A 69 10.61 7.55 -3.37
N TRP A 70 9.71 7.06 -4.20
CA TRP A 70 8.82 7.91 -4.99
C TRP A 70 7.91 8.75 -4.09
N LEU A 71 7.34 8.15 -3.06
CA LEU A 71 6.48 8.86 -2.10
C LEU A 71 7.27 9.91 -1.31
N ASP A 72 8.47 9.57 -0.86
CA ASP A 72 9.34 10.48 -0.11
C ASP A 72 9.79 11.67 -0.96
N GLY A 73 9.91 11.47 -2.25
CA GLY A 73 10.29 12.52 -3.19
C GLY A 73 9.14 13.46 -3.57
N GLY A 74 7.97 13.26 -2.98
CA GLY A 74 6.81 14.10 -3.24
C GLY A 74 5.87 13.57 -4.30
N GLY A 75 6.31 12.61 -5.09
CA GLY A 75 5.49 11.97 -6.11
C GLY A 75 4.86 12.95 -7.11
N ALA A 76 4.06 12.42 -8.01
CA ALA A 76 3.24 13.19 -8.92
C ALA A 76 1.77 12.83 -8.69
N ASP A 77 0.86 13.56 -9.30
CA ASP A 77 -0.57 13.29 -9.16
C ASP A 77 -1.00 12.01 -9.88
N VAL A 78 -0.14 11.48 -10.72
CA VAL A 78 -0.42 10.29 -11.52
C VAL A 78 0.33 9.13 -10.94
N SER A 79 -0.30 7.95 -10.89
CA SER A 79 0.32 6.74 -10.37
C SER A 79 1.58 6.40 -11.17
N PRO A 80 2.68 6.05 -10.47
CA PRO A 80 3.92 5.73 -11.17
C PRO A 80 3.80 4.43 -11.97
N ALA A 81 4.52 4.36 -13.08
CA ALA A 81 4.44 3.25 -14.00
C ALA A 81 4.82 1.90 -13.38
N PHE A 82 5.68 1.92 -12.36
CA PHE A 82 6.10 0.68 -11.70
C PHE A 82 5.02 0.09 -10.78
N CYS A 83 4.00 0.87 -10.44
CA CYS A 83 2.98 0.42 -9.49
C CYS A 83 2.02 -0.58 -10.15
N PRO A 84 1.89 -1.80 -9.62
CA PRO A 84 1.00 -2.80 -10.21
C PRO A 84 -0.48 -2.44 -10.10
N ASN A 85 -0.80 -1.45 -9.28
CA ASN A 85 -2.17 -0.98 -9.07
C ASN A 85 -2.47 0.34 -9.78
N ALA A 86 -1.59 0.79 -10.67
CA ALA A 86 -1.77 2.08 -11.34
C ALA A 86 -3.13 2.17 -12.04
N ALA A 87 -3.52 1.14 -12.76
CA ALA A 87 -4.81 1.12 -13.47
C ALA A 87 -5.99 1.17 -12.50
N PHE A 88 -5.91 0.44 -11.39
CA PHE A 88 -6.95 0.46 -10.36
C PHE A 88 -7.08 1.86 -9.75
N PHE A 89 -5.96 2.48 -9.43
CA PHE A 89 -5.96 3.83 -8.85
C PHE A 89 -6.52 4.86 -9.84
N ASP A 90 -6.19 4.71 -11.12
CA ASP A 90 -6.71 5.63 -12.14
C ASP A 90 -8.24 5.56 -12.22
N ARG A 91 -8.81 4.37 -12.08
CA ARG A 91 -10.28 4.21 -12.08
C ARG A 91 -10.92 4.76 -10.82
N ALA A 92 -10.21 4.69 -9.69
CA ALA A 92 -10.74 5.08 -8.40
C ALA A 92 -10.41 6.52 -8.00
N ARG A 93 -9.76 7.27 -8.88
CA ARG A 93 -9.43 8.67 -8.59
C ARG A 93 -10.68 9.51 -8.46
N SER A 94 -10.56 10.53 -7.58
CA SER A 94 -11.64 11.47 -7.42
C SER A 94 -11.93 12.18 -8.73
N ALA A 95 -13.20 12.38 -9.05
CA ALA A 95 -13.59 13.09 -10.24
C ALA A 95 -13.04 14.53 -10.19
N PRO A 96 -12.55 15.05 -11.32
CA PRO A 96 -12.04 16.41 -11.37
C PRO A 96 -13.14 17.44 -11.11
#